data_b5334dc801de105abeba9674e794d377
#
_entry.id   b5334dc801de105abeba9674e794d377
#
_cell.length_a   1.000
_cell.length_b   1.000
_cell.length_c   1.000
_cell.angle_alpha   90.00
_cell.angle_beta   90.00
_cell.angle_gamma   90.00
#
_symmetry.space_group_name_H-M   'P 1'
#
loop_
_entity.id
_entity.type
_entity.pdbx_description
1 polymer ?
#
loop_
_entity_poly.entity_id
_entity_poly.type
_entity_poly.pdbx_seq_one_letter_code
_entity_poly.pdbx_strand_id
1 'polypeptide(L)'
;SDVYKRQGKGKIKILYGVEGYYVNNLDDRIAVHGAQDQDFDDEIVCFDIETTGLKVQREAITEIGAVVLKNGKITDTFQTFVNPGRRLTPEIIGLTGITDAMLADAPPPEEALAAFLKFVDGRPLAAHNAEFDIGFIRAGCRRAGLEFDPTYIDSLILAQNLLPELHKHKLDIVAEHLDLPAFN
;
A
#
# COMPACT_ATOMS: atom_id res chain seq x y z
N SER A 1 -7.86 -38.21 2.44
CA SER A 1 -6.92 -39.13 3.08
C SER A 1 -7.49 -40.55 3.25
N ASP A 2 -8.78 -40.72 3.55
CA ASP A 2 -9.39 -42.06 3.78
C ASP A 2 -9.61 -42.87 2.51
N VAL A 3 -9.72 -42.24 1.35
CA VAL A 3 -9.85 -42.92 0.05
C VAL A 3 -8.57 -43.70 -0.29
N TYR A 4 -7.41 -43.11 -0.04
CA TYR A 4 -6.12 -43.75 -0.31
C TYR A 4 -5.82 -44.90 0.66
N LYS A 5 -6.24 -44.82 1.93
CA LYS A 5 -6.14 -45.91 2.90
C LYS A 5 -6.93 -47.14 2.48
N ARG A 6 -8.09 -46.97 1.83
CA ARG A 6 -8.94 -48.06 1.35
C ARG A 6 -8.42 -48.74 0.09
N GLN A 7 -7.73 -48.00 -0.79
CA GLN A 7 -7.20 -48.53 -2.05
C GLN A 7 -5.86 -49.25 -1.93
N GLY A 8 -5.07 -48.94 -0.90
CA GLY A 8 -3.71 -49.48 -0.74
C GLY A 8 -3.61 -50.94 -0.23
N LYS A 9 -4.65 -51.49 0.45
CA LYS A 9 -4.77 -52.87 0.97
C LYS A 9 -3.45 -53.68 1.06
N GLY A 10 -2.43 -53.14 1.68
CA GLY A 10 -1.16 -53.82 1.94
C GLY A 10 -0.22 -54.01 0.75
N LYS A 11 -0.59 -53.61 -0.48
CA LYS A 11 0.24 -53.74 -1.68
C LYS A 11 1.06 -52.51 -2.02
N ILE A 12 0.73 -51.34 -1.44
CA ILE A 12 1.41 -50.07 -1.68
C ILE A 12 1.71 -49.43 -0.34
N LYS A 13 2.97 -49.01 -0.14
CA LYS A 13 3.37 -48.21 1.02
C LYS A 13 2.97 -46.75 0.75
N ILE A 14 1.98 -46.26 1.50
CA ILE A 14 1.57 -44.87 1.44
C ILE A 14 2.40 -44.08 2.45
N LEU A 15 3.19 -43.13 1.95
CA LEU A 15 3.89 -42.15 2.77
C LEU A 15 3.07 -40.88 2.81
N TYR A 16 2.75 -40.43 4.02
CA TYR A 16 2.13 -39.14 4.23
C TYR A 16 3.22 -38.07 4.35
N GLY A 17 3.11 -37.03 3.56
CA GLY A 17 3.98 -35.88 3.63
C GLY A 17 3.14 -34.59 3.72
N VAL A 18 3.74 -33.54 4.18
CA VAL A 18 3.21 -32.19 4.13
C VAL A 18 4.14 -31.41 3.21
N GLU A 19 3.56 -30.79 2.20
CA GLU A 19 4.27 -29.77 1.43
C GLU A 19 4.23 -28.49 2.26
N GLY A 20 5.38 -28.05 2.72
CA GLY A 20 5.55 -26.80 3.44
C GLY A 20 6.20 -25.77 2.54
N TYR A 21 5.60 -24.60 2.43
CA TYR A 21 6.24 -23.45 1.81
C TYR A 21 7.12 -22.78 2.87
N TYR A 22 8.42 -22.79 2.66
CA TYR A 22 9.34 -22.00 3.47
C TYR A 22 9.32 -20.57 2.93
N VAL A 23 8.81 -19.66 3.72
CA VAL A 23 8.88 -18.23 3.45
C VAL A 23 9.99 -17.65 4.33
N ASN A 24 10.96 -16.99 3.70
CA ASN A 24 11.94 -16.21 4.43
C ASN A 24 11.34 -14.85 4.78
N ASN A 25 10.80 -14.73 5.97
CA ASN A 25 10.14 -13.50 6.43
C ASN A 25 11.13 -12.42 6.90
N LEU A 26 12.42 -12.55 6.63
CA LEU A 26 13.38 -11.51 7.03
C LEU A 26 13.16 -10.24 6.23
N ASP A 27 12.91 -10.36 4.92
CA ASP A 27 12.64 -9.21 4.06
C ASP A 27 11.23 -8.65 4.30
N ASP A 28 10.25 -9.49 4.65
CA ASP A 28 8.87 -9.09 4.97
C ASP A 28 8.75 -8.33 6.31
N ARG A 29 9.84 -8.24 7.08
CA ARG A 29 9.89 -7.50 8.37
C ARG A 29 10.62 -6.17 8.27
N ILE A 30 11.09 -5.81 7.10
CA ILE A 30 11.76 -4.52 6.89
C ILE A 30 10.68 -3.45 6.77
N ALA A 31 10.57 -2.61 7.80
CA ALA A 31 9.61 -1.52 7.82
C ALA A 31 10.12 -0.25 7.10
N VAL A 32 11.43 -0.11 6.94
CA VAL A 32 12.06 1.07 6.31
C VAL A 32 12.88 0.63 5.11
N HIS A 33 12.59 1.19 3.96
CA HIS A 33 13.24 0.92 2.69
C HIS A 33 13.92 2.19 2.17
N GLY A 34 15.08 2.04 1.53
CA GLY A 34 15.90 3.14 1.02
C GLY A 34 17.09 3.45 1.92
N ALA A 35 17.84 4.49 1.55
CA ALA A 35 19.15 4.80 2.17
C ALA A 35 19.20 6.17 2.87
N GLN A 36 18.08 6.88 2.95
CA GLN A 36 18.06 8.19 3.58
C GLN A 36 18.03 8.03 5.10
N ASP A 37 19.02 8.62 5.77
CA ASP A 37 19.07 8.71 7.22
C ASP A 37 18.15 9.85 7.67
N GLN A 38 17.24 9.57 8.63
CA GLN A 38 16.20 10.51 9.02
C GLN A 38 15.75 10.29 10.45
N ASP A 39 15.52 11.38 11.17
CA ASP A 39 14.90 11.37 12.49
C ASP A 39 13.37 11.46 12.37
N PHE A 40 12.65 10.94 13.36
CA PHE A 40 11.17 11.02 13.42
C PHE A 40 10.64 12.45 13.53
N ASP A 41 11.48 13.40 13.93
CA ASP A 41 11.13 14.82 14.04
C ASP A 41 11.29 15.56 12.69
N ASP A 42 11.89 14.93 11.69
CA ASP A 42 12.01 15.46 10.34
C ASP A 42 10.67 15.37 9.58
N GLU A 43 10.64 15.98 8.41
CA GLU A 43 9.45 15.93 7.57
C GLU A 43 9.29 14.58 6.90
N ILE A 44 8.13 13.95 7.08
CA ILE A 44 7.73 12.70 6.43
C ILE A 44 6.43 12.96 5.67
N VAL A 45 6.33 12.46 4.46
CA VAL A 45 5.09 12.52 3.67
C VAL A 45 4.31 11.23 3.88
N CYS A 46 3.24 11.30 4.67
CA CYS A 46 2.27 10.20 4.80
C CYS A 46 1.30 10.28 3.62
N PHE A 47 1.08 9.18 2.92
CA PHE A 47 0.22 9.16 1.74
C PHE A 47 -0.56 7.86 1.59
N ASP A 48 -1.62 7.94 0.80
CA ASP A 48 -2.50 6.83 0.42
C ASP A 48 -3.02 7.06 -0.99
N ILE A 49 -3.39 5.99 -1.70
CA ILE A 49 -3.97 6.07 -3.05
C ILE A 49 -5.25 5.27 -3.17
N GLU A 50 -6.16 5.78 -3.99
CA GLU A 50 -7.28 4.99 -4.49
C GLU A 50 -7.01 4.51 -5.91
N THR A 51 -7.50 3.32 -6.23
CA THR A 51 -7.22 2.67 -7.51
C THR A 51 -8.44 1.98 -8.11
N THR A 52 -8.39 1.68 -9.40
CA THR A 52 -9.44 0.89 -10.09
C THR A 52 -9.40 -0.60 -9.75
N GLY A 53 -8.50 -1.05 -8.88
CA GLY A 53 -8.35 -2.43 -8.41
C GLY A 53 -6.92 -2.75 -7.96
N LEU A 54 -6.66 -4.01 -7.59
CA LEU A 54 -5.45 -4.38 -6.85
C LEU A 54 -4.22 -4.71 -7.70
N LYS A 55 -4.35 -4.85 -9.02
CA LYS A 55 -3.26 -5.32 -9.89
C LYS A 55 -2.51 -4.17 -10.53
N VAL A 56 -1.35 -3.82 -10.01
CA VAL A 56 -0.47 -2.73 -10.48
C VAL A 56 -0.25 -2.73 -12.00
N GLN A 57 -0.18 -3.90 -12.64
CA GLN A 57 0.07 -4.03 -14.08
C GLN A 57 -1.14 -3.66 -14.95
N ARG A 58 -2.36 -3.67 -14.40
CA ARG A 58 -3.62 -3.54 -15.15
C ARG A 58 -4.47 -2.37 -14.67
N GLU A 59 -4.32 -2.01 -13.42
CA GLU A 59 -5.15 -1.03 -12.76
C GLU A 59 -4.49 0.36 -12.76
N ALA A 60 -5.28 1.37 -12.50
CA ALA A 60 -4.85 2.75 -12.52
C ALA A 60 -5.18 3.44 -11.19
N ILE A 61 -4.41 4.45 -10.84
CA ILE A 61 -4.68 5.35 -9.72
C ILE A 61 -5.88 6.22 -10.09
N THR A 62 -6.76 6.46 -9.12
CA THR A 62 -7.93 7.36 -9.22
C THR A 62 -7.85 8.55 -8.28
N GLU A 63 -7.09 8.44 -7.20
CA GLU A 63 -6.82 9.52 -6.26
C GLU A 63 -5.45 9.34 -5.61
N ILE A 64 -4.81 10.45 -5.25
CA ILE A 64 -3.61 10.48 -4.41
C ILE A 64 -3.88 11.49 -3.30
N GLY A 65 -3.85 11.05 -2.05
CA GLY A 65 -3.90 11.88 -0.85
C GLY A 65 -2.58 11.83 -0.11
N ALA A 66 -2.09 12.97 0.35
CA ALA A 66 -0.85 13.02 1.14
C ALA A 66 -0.83 14.20 2.12
N VAL A 67 -0.10 14.02 3.21
CA VAL A 67 0.16 15.07 4.19
C VAL A 67 1.64 15.09 4.55
N VAL A 68 2.18 16.27 4.82
CA VAL A 68 3.50 16.39 5.44
C VAL A 68 3.34 16.37 6.95
N LEU A 69 3.97 15.41 7.59
CA LEU A 69 4.04 15.30 9.04
C LEU A 69 5.40 15.82 9.51
N LYS A 70 5.41 16.72 10.49
CA LYS A 70 6.60 17.24 11.16
C LYS A 70 6.34 17.41 12.64
N ASN A 71 7.17 16.82 13.51
CA ASN A 71 6.99 16.89 14.97
C ASN A 71 5.56 16.51 15.41
N GLY A 72 4.97 15.47 14.81
CA GLY A 72 3.62 14.99 15.11
C GLY A 72 2.48 15.92 14.64
N LYS A 73 2.76 16.91 13.79
CA LYS A 73 1.77 17.85 13.26
C LYS A 73 1.75 17.84 11.73
N ILE A 74 0.55 17.91 11.17
CA ILE A 74 0.38 18.12 9.74
C ILE A 74 0.74 19.57 9.42
N THR A 75 1.69 19.76 8.52
CA THR A 75 2.20 21.07 8.12
C THR A 75 1.81 21.45 6.70
N ASP A 76 1.52 20.46 5.85
CA ASP A 76 1.06 20.67 4.48
C ASP A 76 0.20 19.49 4.02
N THR A 77 -0.62 19.68 2.99
CA THR A 77 -1.55 18.69 2.45
C THR A 77 -1.56 18.70 0.94
N PHE A 78 -1.72 17.54 0.34
CA PHE A 78 -1.87 17.34 -1.09
C PHE A 78 -3.03 16.38 -1.34
N GLN A 79 -3.88 16.70 -2.31
CA GLN A 79 -4.91 15.79 -2.78
C GLN A 79 -5.15 16.06 -4.26
N THR A 80 -5.26 15.01 -5.05
CA THR A 80 -5.66 15.11 -6.44
C THR A 80 -6.41 13.86 -6.88
N PHE A 81 -7.51 14.05 -7.59
CA PHE A 81 -8.07 12.98 -8.42
C PHE A 81 -7.19 12.74 -9.63
N VAL A 82 -7.29 11.55 -10.19
CA VAL A 82 -6.53 11.12 -11.37
C VAL A 82 -7.50 10.50 -12.36
N ASN A 83 -7.53 10.97 -13.59
CA ASN A 83 -8.34 10.37 -14.64
C ASN A 83 -7.71 9.05 -15.11
N PRO A 84 -8.33 7.88 -14.84
CA PRO A 84 -7.74 6.59 -15.20
C PRO A 84 -7.88 6.27 -16.71
N GLY A 85 -8.52 7.14 -17.50
CA GLY A 85 -8.80 6.93 -18.94
C GLY A 85 -9.83 5.83 -19.22
N ARG A 86 -10.57 5.38 -18.20
CA ARG A 86 -11.61 4.35 -18.30
C ARG A 86 -12.68 4.54 -17.24
N ARG A 87 -13.83 3.92 -17.45
CA ARG A 87 -14.93 3.94 -16.49
C ARG A 87 -14.60 3.06 -15.28
N LEU A 88 -15.09 3.48 -14.13
CA LEU A 88 -15.04 2.73 -12.88
C LEU A 88 -16.14 1.65 -12.87
N THR A 89 -15.85 0.52 -12.23
CA THR A 89 -16.86 -0.49 -11.97
C THR A 89 -17.74 -0.07 -10.81
N PRO A 90 -19.02 -0.53 -10.75
CA PRO A 90 -19.90 -0.24 -9.62
C PRO A 90 -19.31 -0.68 -8.26
N GLU A 91 -18.51 -1.74 -8.27
CA GLU A 91 -17.81 -2.22 -7.08
C GLU A 91 -16.78 -1.20 -6.57
N ILE A 92 -15.96 -0.65 -7.45
CA ILE A 92 -14.97 0.38 -7.10
C ILE A 92 -15.66 1.66 -6.63
N ILE A 93 -16.72 2.09 -7.32
CA ILE A 93 -17.51 3.26 -6.89
C ILE A 93 -18.10 3.03 -5.48
N GLY A 94 -18.62 1.83 -5.21
CA GLY A 94 -19.15 1.48 -3.90
C GLY A 94 -18.10 1.39 -2.80
N LEU A 95 -16.86 1.02 -3.14
CA LEU A 95 -15.76 0.89 -2.19
C LEU A 95 -15.13 2.24 -1.85
N THR A 96 -14.84 3.05 -2.87
CA THR A 96 -14.05 4.31 -2.73
C THR A 96 -14.93 5.56 -2.62
N GLY A 97 -16.21 5.46 -3.05
CA GLY A 97 -17.08 6.63 -3.21
C GLY A 97 -16.75 7.52 -4.41
N ILE A 98 -15.66 7.25 -5.13
CA ILE A 98 -15.24 8.00 -6.30
C ILE A 98 -16.11 7.61 -7.50
N THR A 99 -16.58 8.60 -8.24
CA THR A 99 -17.44 8.41 -9.41
C THR A 99 -16.75 8.85 -10.70
N ASP A 100 -17.21 8.34 -11.85
CA ASP A 100 -16.72 8.78 -13.17
C ASP A 100 -16.85 10.31 -13.36
N ALA A 101 -17.90 10.91 -12.79
CA ALA A 101 -18.13 12.36 -12.88
C ALA A 101 -17.06 13.17 -12.12
N MET A 102 -16.57 12.65 -10.98
CA MET A 102 -15.49 13.30 -10.23
C MET A 102 -14.15 13.24 -10.96
N LEU A 103 -13.96 12.21 -11.80
CA LEU A 103 -12.72 11.99 -12.53
C LEU A 103 -12.71 12.60 -13.94
N ALA A 104 -13.85 13.10 -14.42
CA ALA A 104 -13.99 13.56 -15.81
C ALA A 104 -12.99 14.68 -16.17
N ASP A 105 -12.84 15.66 -15.27
CA ASP A 105 -11.96 16.81 -15.42
C ASP A 105 -10.64 16.67 -14.62
N ALA A 106 -10.38 15.50 -14.03
CA ALA A 106 -9.16 15.23 -13.30
C ALA A 106 -7.95 15.14 -14.23
N PRO A 107 -6.75 15.53 -13.78
CA PRO A 107 -5.54 15.43 -14.56
C PRO A 107 -5.24 13.96 -14.96
N PRO A 108 -4.54 13.76 -16.11
CA PRO A 108 -4.05 12.44 -16.46
C PRO A 108 -2.96 11.96 -15.48
N PRO A 109 -2.67 10.64 -15.43
CA PRO A 109 -1.73 10.07 -14.48
C PRO A 109 -0.35 10.73 -14.46
N GLU A 110 0.20 11.10 -15.61
CA GLU A 110 1.51 11.72 -15.73
C GLU A 110 1.58 13.11 -15.06
N GLU A 111 0.53 13.91 -15.18
CA GLU A 111 0.46 15.24 -14.55
C GLU A 111 0.24 15.11 -13.04
N ALA A 112 -0.67 14.23 -12.62
CA ALA A 112 -0.94 13.98 -11.21
C ALA A 112 0.31 13.45 -10.49
N LEU A 113 1.03 12.51 -11.10
CA LEU A 113 2.27 11.97 -10.56
C LEU A 113 3.38 13.01 -10.50
N ALA A 114 3.55 13.84 -11.53
CA ALA A 114 4.53 14.92 -11.50
C ALA A 114 4.24 15.93 -10.38
N ALA A 115 2.95 16.26 -10.16
CA ALA A 115 2.52 17.14 -9.07
C ALA A 115 2.78 16.49 -7.69
N PHE A 116 2.48 15.19 -7.55
CA PHE A 116 2.76 14.44 -6.33
C PHE A 116 4.27 14.39 -6.02
N LEU A 117 5.11 14.07 -7.01
CA LEU A 117 6.57 14.04 -6.82
C LEU A 117 7.13 15.41 -6.43
N LYS A 118 6.58 16.48 -7.01
CA LYS A 118 6.93 17.85 -6.61
C LYS A 118 6.52 18.14 -5.15
N PHE A 119 5.36 17.66 -4.72
CA PHE A 119 4.93 17.77 -3.32
C PHE A 119 5.81 16.95 -2.40
N VAL A 120 6.21 15.74 -2.78
CA VAL A 120 7.14 14.90 -2.00
C VAL A 120 8.50 15.55 -1.82
N ASP A 121 9.04 16.18 -2.86
CA ASP A 121 10.29 16.97 -2.83
C ASP A 121 11.46 16.24 -2.15
N GLY A 122 11.63 14.95 -2.46
CA GLY A 122 12.70 14.11 -1.93
C GLY A 122 12.53 13.69 -0.46
N ARG A 123 11.45 14.06 0.21
CA ARG A 123 11.16 13.63 1.59
C ARG A 123 10.82 12.14 1.63
N PRO A 124 11.13 11.44 2.73
CA PRO A 124 10.68 10.07 2.93
C PRO A 124 9.17 9.96 2.91
N LEU A 125 8.70 8.83 2.41
CA LEU A 125 7.29 8.48 2.34
C LEU A 125 6.90 7.55 3.49
N ALA A 126 5.65 7.59 3.91
CA ALA A 126 5.05 6.59 4.79
C ALA A 126 3.66 6.22 4.28
N ALA A 127 3.35 4.93 4.29
CA ALA A 127 2.02 4.42 3.97
C ALA A 127 1.72 3.15 4.76
N HIS A 128 0.47 2.74 4.82
CA HIS A 128 0.07 1.51 5.50
C HIS A 128 -0.09 0.37 4.50
N ASN A 129 0.77 -0.64 4.54
CA ASN A 129 0.99 -1.63 3.48
C ASN A 129 1.62 -0.97 2.24
N ALA A 130 2.68 -0.21 2.49
CA ALA A 130 3.31 0.73 1.58
C ALA A 130 3.71 0.15 0.22
N GLU A 131 4.03 -1.15 0.14
CA GLU A 131 4.38 -1.83 -1.11
C GLU A 131 3.27 -1.72 -2.17
N PHE A 132 2.00 -1.68 -1.74
CA PHE A 132 0.87 -1.48 -2.64
C PHE A 132 0.93 -0.10 -3.29
N ASP A 133 0.97 0.95 -2.48
CA ASP A 133 0.95 2.35 -2.95
C ASP A 133 2.21 2.69 -3.73
N ILE A 134 3.37 2.36 -3.18
CA ILE A 134 4.69 2.54 -3.82
C ILE A 134 4.74 1.80 -5.16
N GLY A 135 4.18 0.59 -5.23
CA GLY A 135 4.10 -0.20 -6.46
C GLY A 135 3.33 0.50 -7.58
N PHE A 136 2.17 1.10 -7.26
CA PHE A 136 1.36 1.86 -8.21
C PHE A 136 2.06 3.15 -8.64
N ILE A 137 2.59 3.94 -7.71
CA ILE A 137 3.33 5.16 -8.03
C ILE A 137 4.55 4.83 -8.90
N ARG A 138 5.35 3.82 -8.53
CA ARG A 138 6.54 3.39 -9.29
C ARG A 138 6.17 2.96 -10.71
N ALA A 139 5.10 2.18 -10.87
CA ALA A 139 4.65 1.75 -12.18
C ALA A 139 4.12 2.92 -13.03
N GLY A 140 3.41 3.86 -12.42
CA GLY A 140 2.94 5.08 -13.06
C GLY A 140 4.10 5.98 -13.51
N CYS A 141 5.05 6.25 -12.62
CA CYS A 141 6.25 7.04 -12.92
C CYS A 141 7.06 6.42 -14.06
N ARG A 142 7.26 5.10 -14.06
CA ARG A 142 7.95 4.40 -15.15
C ARG A 142 7.25 4.61 -16.51
N ARG A 143 5.91 4.55 -16.54
CA ARG A 143 5.14 4.80 -17.77
C ARG A 143 5.24 6.26 -18.22
N ALA A 144 5.30 7.20 -17.28
CA ALA A 144 5.42 8.63 -17.54
C ALA A 144 6.86 9.11 -17.80
N GLY A 145 7.86 8.22 -17.67
CA GLY A 145 9.29 8.60 -17.81
C GLY A 145 9.81 9.45 -16.63
N LEU A 146 9.18 9.37 -15.48
CA LEU A 146 9.56 10.06 -14.24
C LEU A 146 10.45 9.15 -13.38
N GLU A 147 11.45 9.72 -12.74
CA GLU A 147 12.29 9.03 -11.76
C GLU A 147 11.55 8.94 -10.41
N PHE A 148 11.59 7.77 -9.77
CA PHE A 148 11.00 7.53 -8.46
C PHE A 148 11.72 6.40 -7.73
N ASP A 149 12.58 6.79 -6.81
CA ASP A 149 13.34 5.88 -5.93
C ASP A 149 13.31 6.43 -4.49
N PRO A 150 12.16 6.35 -3.81
CA PRO A 150 11.99 6.95 -2.50
C PRO A 150 12.58 6.09 -1.39
N THR A 151 12.99 6.75 -0.30
CA THR A 151 12.99 6.12 1.02
C THR A 151 11.54 6.09 1.54
N TYR A 152 11.09 4.94 2.06
CA TYR A 152 9.73 4.85 2.59
C TYR A 152 9.63 3.93 3.81
N ILE A 153 8.60 4.19 4.61
CA ILE A 153 8.25 3.48 5.83
C ILE A 153 6.93 2.75 5.59
N ASP A 154 6.89 1.45 5.87
CA ASP A 154 5.66 0.67 5.91
C ASP A 154 5.12 0.62 7.34
N SER A 155 4.07 1.37 7.62
CA SER A 155 3.47 1.43 8.96
C SER A 155 2.74 0.14 9.34
N LEU A 156 2.33 -0.71 8.39
CA LEU A 156 1.79 -2.04 8.68
C LEU A 156 2.88 -2.94 9.27
N ILE A 157 4.04 -3.01 8.60
CA ILE A 157 5.17 -3.81 9.07
C ILE A 157 5.70 -3.27 10.40
N LEU A 158 5.76 -1.94 10.55
CA LEU A 158 6.13 -1.30 11.80
C LEU A 158 5.18 -1.70 12.93
N ALA A 159 3.86 -1.62 12.71
CA ALA A 159 2.86 -2.03 13.69
C ALA A 159 2.95 -3.53 14.03
N GLN A 160 3.17 -4.40 13.06
CA GLN A 160 3.38 -5.85 13.29
C GLN A 160 4.59 -6.15 14.17
N ASN A 161 5.64 -5.34 14.07
CA ASN A 161 6.84 -5.51 14.89
C ASN A 161 6.69 -4.92 16.30
N LEU A 162 5.99 -3.80 16.44
CA LEU A 162 5.89 -3.06 17.70
C LEU A 162 4.67 -3.44 18.54
N LEU A 163 3.62 -3.98 17.92
CA LEU A 163 2.34 -4.33 18.56
C LEU A 163 2.01 -5.82 18.34
N PRO A 164 2.90 -6.74 18.78
CA PRO A 164 2.73 -8.18 18.52
C PRO A 164 1.50 -8.79 19.23
N GLU A 165 0.93 -8.10 20.21
CA GLU A 165 -0.30 -8.49 20.93
C GLU A 165 -1.56 -8.32 20.07
N LEU A 166 -1.53 -7.52 19.02
CA LEU A 166 -2.65 -7.37 18.12
C LEU A 166 -2.74 -8.56 17.14
N HIS A 167 -3.94 -9.15 17.02
CA HIS A 167 -4.18 -10.22 16.05
C HIS A 167 -4.34 -9.72 14.60
N LYS A 168 -4.63 -8.44 14.44
CA LYS A 168 -4.80 -7.77 13.14
C LYS A 168 -4.21 -6.37 13.22
N HIS A 169 -3.55 -5.97 12.15
CA HIS A 169 -2.86 -4.69 12.07
C HIS A 169 -3.43 -3.80 10.96
N LYS A 170 -4.75 -3.85 10.72
CA LYS A 170 -5.42 -2.87 9.86
C LYS A 170 -5.31 -1.48 10.48
N LEU A 171 -5.29 -0.46 9.63
CA LEU A 171 -5.07 0.92 10.07
C LEU A 171 -6.08 1.38 11.13
N ASP A 172 -7.37 1.03 10.96
CA ASP A 172 -8.45 1.31 11.91
C ASP A 172 -8.20 0.67 13.28
N ILE A 173 -7.77 -0.61 13.29
CA ILE A 173 -7.48 -1.35 14.53
C ILE A 173 -6.25 -0.79 15.25
N VAL A 174 -5.20 -0.45 14.49
CA VAL A 174 -3.98 0.15 15.05
C VAL A 174 -4.28 1.54 15.61
N ALA A 175 -5.06 2.35 14.90
CA ALA A 175 -5.46 3.67 15.36
C ALA A 175 -6.30 3.60 16.65
N GLU A 176 -7.26 2.69 16.72
CA GLU A 176 -8.06 2.44 17.92
C GLU A 176 -7.18 2.00 19.11
N HIS A 177 -6.26 1.05 18.89
CA HIS A 177 -5.35 0.56 19.93
C HIS A 177 -4.44 1.67 20.50
N LEU A 178 -4.03 2.61 19.65
CA LEU A 178 -3.18 3.75 20.03
C LEU A 178 -3.98 4.97 20.51
N ASP A 179 -5.31 4.84 20.66
CA ASP A 179 -6.22 5.92 21.06
C ASP A 179 -6.07 7.19 20.19
N LEU A 180 -5.86 6.97 18.89
CA LEU A 180 -5.76 8.06 17.92
C LEU A 180 -7.17 8.56 17.55
N PRO A 181 -7.34 9.89 17.34
CA PRO A 181 -8.62 10.43 16.90
C PRO A 181 -9.01 9.85 15.55
N ALA A 182 -10.31 9.54 15.40
CA ALA A 182 -10.85 9.17 14.09
C ALA A 182 -10.72 10.34 13.12
N PHE A 183 -10.11 10.10 11.99
CA PHE A 183 -10.09 11.05 10.88
C PHE A 183 -11.33 10.78 10.00
N ASN A 184 -12.15 11.82 9.80
CA ASN A 184 -13.27 11.82 8.86
C ASN A 184 -12.84 12.43 7.55
#